data_59bce4ed2c387311cab06d47c4bdf187
#
_entry.id   59bce4ed2c387311cab06d47c4bdf187
#
_cell.length_a   1.000
_cell.length_b   1.000
_cell.length_c   1.000
_cell.angle_alpha   90.00
_cell.angle_beta   90.00
_cell.angle_gamma   90.00
#
_symmetry.space_group_name_H-M   'P 1'
#
loop_
_entity.id
_entity.type
_entity.pdbx_description
1 polymer ?
#
loop_
_entity_poly.entity_id
_entity_poly.type
_entity_poly.pdbx_seq_one_letter_code
_entity_poly.pdbx_strand_id
1 'polypeptide(L)'
;MYKRQAVARYPLHTLQSIVSFSYAGASPALMGACAQREIGLAFCSPRGKFLARVAGQAQGNVLLRRMQYRVADDPSQSCRVAGMMIFGKVYNAKWSVERTRRDHAMRIDESRFSAVSDQLQGLLPQIAAETSLDSLRGLEGIGAAAYFSVLDDMILQGKETFFFRERSRRPPLDAFNALLSFAYSLLAHDCASALESVGLDAYVGYLHRDQPGRESLALDLMEELR
;
A
#
# COMPACT_ATOMS: atom_id res chain seq x y z
N MET A 1 -10.57 26.72 33.95
CA MET A 1 -11.30 25.88 32.98
C MET A 1 -11.00 26.42 31.58
N TYR A 2 -10.04 25.82 30.86
CA TYR A 2 -9.72 26.28 29.50
C TYR A 2 -10.87 25.91 28.56
N LYS A 3 -11.56 26.91 28.01
CA LYS A 3 -12.54 26.71 26.92
C LYS A 3 -11.74 26.15 25.70
N ARG A 4 -11.94 24.87 25.35
CA ARG A 4 -11.43 24.33 24.09
C ARG A 4 -12.14 25.06 22.95
N GLN A 5 -11.41 25.93 22.25
CA GLN A 5 -11.91 26.60 21.06
C GLN A 5 -11.84 25.62 19.88
N ALA A 6 -12.94 25.48 19.14
CA ALA A 6 -12.94 24.69 17.90
C ALA A 6 -12.08 25.41 16.85
N VAL A 7 -11.04 24.74 16.36
CA VAL A 7 -10.12 25.27 15.35
C VAL A 7 -10.71 25.07 13.94
N ALA A 8 -11.37 23.94 13.70
CA ALA A 8 -12.02 23.63 12.42
C ALA A 8 -13.19 22.63 12.64
N ARG A 9 -14.07 22.57 11.66
CA ARG A 9 -15.21 21.63 11.63
C ARG A 9 -15.30 21.01 10.24
N TYR A 10 -15.32 19.68 10.18
CA TYR A 10 -15.44 18.92 8.94
C TYR A 10 -16.66 17.99 9.04
N PRO A 11 -17.53 17.94 8.02
CA PRO A 11 -18.65 17.00 7.98
C PRO A 11 -18.11 15.57 7.82
N LEU A 12 -18.51 14.63 8.68
CA LEU A 12 -18.03 13.24 8.63
C LEU A 12 -18.33 12.55 7.29
N HIS A 13 -19.46 12.86 6.66
CA HIS A 13 -19.85 12.24 5.39
C HIS A 13 -18.95 12.60 4.20
N THR A 14 -18.06 13.57 4.34
CA THR A 14 -17.08 13.97 3.32
C THR A 14 -15.71 13.32 3.54
N LEU A 15 -15.53 12.60 4.65
CA LEU A 15 -14.25 12.01 5.03
C LEU A 15 -14.22 10.52 4.72
N GLN A 16 -13.14 10.06 4.13
CA GLN A 16 -12.84 8.64 3.94
C GLN A 16 -12.01 8.09 5.10
N SER A 17 -11.09 8.89 5.62
CA SER A 17 -10.29 8.52 6.78
C SER A 17 -9.88 9.73 7.61
N ILE A 18 -9.54 9.48 8.87
CA ILE A 18 -9.00 10.44 9.83
C ILE A 18 -7.74 9.84 10.44
N VAL A 19 -6.60 10.52 10.30
CA VAL A 19 -5.35 10.12 10.95
C VAL A 19 -4.96 11.19 11.97
N SER A 20 -4.86 10.80 13.24
CA SER A 20 -4.46 11.70 14.33
C SER A 20 -2.98 11.48 14.66
N PHE A 21 -2.14 12.51 14.48
CA PHE A 21 -0.73 12.51 14.86
C PHE A 21 -0.50 13.09 16.26
N SER A 22 -1.34 12.68 17.22
CA SER A 22 -1.25 13.18 18.60
C SER A 22 -1.70 12.13 19.61
N TYR A 23 -1.35 12.34 20.87
CA TYR A 23 -1.87 11.54 21.99
C TYR A 23 -3.22 12.05 22.54
N ALA A 24 -3.86 13.02 21.85
CA ALA A 24 -5.09 13.62 22.35
C ALA A 24 -6.31 12.70 22.27
N GLY A 25 -6.26 11.67 21.44
CA GLY A 25 -7.35 10.72 21.27
C GLY A 25 -8.57 11.28 20.55
N ALA A 26 -9.66 10.53 20.55
CA ALA A 26 -10.97 10.92 20.02
C ALA A 26 -12.08 10.54 21.01
N SER A 27 -13.25 11.19 20.90
CA SER A 27 -14.39 10.81 21.75
C SER A 27 -14.97 9.46 21.33
N PRO A 28 -15.55 8.67 22.27
CA PRO A 28 -16.23 7.42 21.93
C PRO A 28 -17.34 7.61 20.90
N ALA A 29 -18.04 8.75 20.92
CA ALA A 29 -19.06 9.08 19.94
C ALA A 29 -18.49 9.23 18.53
N LEU A 30 -17.32 9.87 18.38
CA LEU A 30 -16.61 9.98 17.09
C LEU A 30 -16.12 8.61 16.63
N MET A 31 -15.53 7.82 17.54
CA MET A 31 -15.08 6.47 17.23
C MET A 31 -16.23 5.59 16.69
N GLY A 32 -17.38 5.60 17.40
CA GLY A 32 -18.58 4.86 16.98
C GLY A 32 -19.15 5.36 15.66
N ALA A 33 -19.19 6.69 15.45
CA ALA A 33 -19.66 7.26 14.19
C ALA A 33 -18.77 6.94 13.00
N CYS A 34 -17.46 6.91 13.19
CA CYS A 34 -16.51 6.46 12.17
C CYS A 34 -16.69 4.98 11.85
N ALA A 35 -16.75 4.12 12.88
CA ALA A 35 -16.95 2.69 12.72
C ALA A 35 -18.26 2.34 11.97
N GLN A 36 -19.37 3.03 12.28
CA GLN A 36 -20.66 2.83 11.61
C GLN A 36 -20.68 3.26 10.14
N ARG A 37 -19.83 4.22 9.76
CA ARG A 37 -19.76 4.78 8.40
C ARG A 37 -18.57 4.28 7.60
N GLU A 38 -17.84 3.31 8.13
CA GLU A 38 -16.63 2.76 7.51
C GLU A 38 -15.55 3.82 7.23
N ILE A 39 -15.53 4.90 8.05
CA ILE A 39 -14.50 5.93 8.00
C ILE A 39 -13.30 5.43 8.80
N GLY A 40 -12.15 5.28 8.15
CA GLY A 40 -10.92 4.89 8.82
C GLY A 40 -10.54 5.91 9.91
N LEU A 41 -10.30 5.44 11.14
CA LEU A 41 -9.82 6.31 12.22
C LEU A 41 -8.59 5.68 12.85
N ALA A 42 -7.43 6.28 12.59
CA ALA A 42 -6.14 5.82 13.06
C ALA A 42 -5.45 6.86 13.96
N PHE A 43 -4.69 6.37 14.92
CA PHE A 43 -3.88 7.18 15.83
C PHE A 43 -2.41 6.86 15.61
N CYS A 44 -1.64 7.91 15.37
CA CYS A 44 -0.18 7.85 15.25
C CYS A 44 0.46 8.74 16.33
N SER A 45 1.66 8.42 16.74
CA SER A 45 2.46 9.34 17.54
C SER A 45 2.79 10.60 16.73
N PRO A 46 3.20 11.71 17.36
CA PRO A 46 3.64 12.91 16.65
C PRO A 46 4.80 12.66 15.67
N ARG A 47 5.52 11.55 15.84
CA ARG A 47 6.62 11.11 14.95
C ARG A 47 6.17 10.12 13.87
N GLY A 48 4.84 9.92 13.67
CA GLY A 48 4.30 9.03 12.66
C GLY A 48 4.28 7.53 13.01
N LYS A 49 4.66 7.13 14.24
CA LYS A 49 4.55 5.73 14.65
C LYS A 49 3.08 5.39 14.89
N PHE A 50 2.56 4.38 14.22
CA PHE A 50 1.22 3.84 14.44
C PHE A 50 1.03 3.40 15.90
N LEU A 51 -0.11 3.75 16.49
CA LEU A 51 -0.48 3.42 17.87
C LEU A 51 -1.70 2.51 17.93
N ALA A 52 -2.78 2.90 17.24
CA ALA A 52 -4.05 2.18 17.25
C ALA A 52 -4.93 2.61 16.06
N ARG A 53 -5.88 1.75 15.69
CA ARG A 53 -7.01 2.12 14.83
C ARG A 53 -8.32 1.74 15.48
N VAL A 54 -9.40 2.42 15.11
CA VAL A 54 -10.76 2.04 15.49
C VAL A 54 -11.26 1.03 14.47
N ALA A 55 -11.59 -0.16 14.95
CA ALA A 55 -12.30 -1.17 14.18
C ALA A 55 -13.75 -1.23 14.67
N GLY A 56 -14.68 -1.28 13.74
CA GLY A 56 -16.10 -1.51 14.03
C GLY A 56 -16.39 -2.96 14.39
N GLN A 57 -17.67 -3.24 14.58
CA GLN A 57 -18.12 -4.62 14.76
C GLN A 57 -17.84 -5.40 13.48
N ALA A 58 -17.20 -6.56 13.59
CA ALA A 58 -16.94 -7.43 12.44
C ALA A 58 -18.26 -7.86 11.81
N GLN A 59 -18.61 -7.25 10.68
CA GLN A 59 -19.83 -7.56 9.91
C GLN A 59 -19.62 -8.70 8.91
N GLY A 60 -18.46 -9.37 8.98
CA GLY A 60 -17.98 -10.25 7.95
C GLY A 60 -18.79 -11.54 7.81
N ASN A 61 -19.00 -11.94 6.57
CA ASN A 61 -19.53 -13.23 6.22
C ASN A 61 -18.52 -14.33 6.60
N VAL A 62 -18.87 -15.18 7.57
CA VAL A 62 -18.03 -16.30 8.01
C VAL A 62 -17.66 -17.24 6.85
N LEU A 63 -18.53 -17.39 5.84
CA LEU A 63 -18.26 -18.22 4.67
C LEU A 63 -17.16 -17.63 3.79
N LEU A 64 -17.12 -16.29 3.65
CA LEU A 64 -16.05 -15.59 2.95
C LEU A 64 -14.70 -15.80 3.64
N ARG A 65 -14.64 -15.66 4.97
CA ARG A 65 -13.41 -15.89 5.75
C ARG A 65 -12.94 -17.34 5.69
N ARG A 66 -13.87 -18.29 5.75
CA ARG A 66 -13.54 -19.71 5.56
C ARG A 66 -13.01 -19.99 4.14
N MET A 67 -13.55 -19.33 3.12
CA MET A 67 -13.03 -19.45 1.77
C MET A 67 -11.64 -18.84 1.65
N GLN A 68 -11.41 -17.68 2.26
CA GLN A 68 -10.07 -17.04 2.31
C GLN A 68 -9.02 -18.03 2.84
N TYR A 69 -9.29 -18.70 3.97
CA TYR A 69 -8.34 -19.64 4.55
C TYR A 69 -8.08 -20.85 3.64
N ARG A 70 -9.13 -21.42 3.02
CA ARG A 70 -8.97 -22.52 2.07
C ARG A 70 -8.14 -22.13 0.85
N VAL A 71 -8.33 -20.90 0.35
CA VAL A 71 -7.51 -20.38 -0.75
C VAL A 71 -6.06 -20.19 -0.32
N ALA A 72 -5.83 -19.69 0.91
CA ALA A 72 -4.49 -19.50 1.46
C ALA A 72 -3.74 -20.83 1.68
N ASP A 73 -4.47 -21.90 2.08
CA ASP A 73 -3.92 -23.24 2.28
C ASP A 73 -3.60 -23.96 0.96
N ASP A 74 -4.11 -23.49 -0.18
CA ASP A 74 -3.86 -24.07 -1.50
C ASP A 74 -2.83 -23.19 -2.27
N PRO A 75 -1.58 -23.67 -2.47
CA PRO A 75 -0.55 -22.89 -3.15
C PRO A 75 -0.93 -22.44 -4.57
N SER A 76 -1.71 -23.25 -5.31
CA SER A 76 -2.14 -22.92 -6.66
C SER A 76 -3.16 -21.77 -6.67
N GLN A 77 -4.14 -21.82 -5.77
CA GLN A 77 -5.12 -20.75 -5.63
C GLN A 77 -4.49 -19.47 -5.08
N SER A 78 -3.60 -19.58 -4.09
CA SER A 78 -2.81 -18.47 -3.57
C SER A 78 -1.98 -17.80 -4.66
N CYS A 79 -1.30 -18.59 -5.50
CA CYS A 79 -0.52 -18.06 -6.62
C CYS A 79 -1.40 -17.27 -7.60
N ARG A 80 -2.60 -17.77 -7.90
CA ARG A 80 -3.54 -17.10 -8.81
C ARG A 80 -4.01 -15.75 -8.26
N VAL A 81 -4.32 -15.66 -6.95
CA VAL A 81 -4.72 -14.39 -6.32
C VAL A 81 -3.53 -13.44 -6.23
N ALA A 82 -2.38 -13.90 -5.77
CA ALA A 82 -1.16 -13.12 -5.71
C ALA A 82 -0.73 -12.60 -7.09
N GLY A 83 -0.89 -13.42 -8.13
CA GLY A 83 -0.61 -13.07 -9.52
C GLY A 83 -1.41 -11.86 -9.99
N MET A 84 -2.69 -11.76 -9.63
CA MET A 84 -3.50 -10.58 -9.98
C MET A 84 -2.98 -9.31 -9.32
N MET A 85 -2.56 -9.37 -8.05
CA MET A 85 -2.01 -8.22 -7.32
C MET A 85 -0.67 -7.78 -7.91
N ILE A 86 0.22 -8.73 -8.21
CA ILE A 86 1.52 -8.43 -8.84
C ILE A 86 1.36 -7.93 -10.27
N PHE A 87 0.39 -8.47 -11.02
CA PHE A 87 0.04 -7.95 -12.33
C PHE A 87 -0.38 -6.47 -12.25
N GLY A 88 -1.28 -6.12 -11.30
CA GLY A 88 -1.70 -4.75 -11.05
C GLY A 88 -0.52 -3.85 -10.69
N LYS A 89 0.38 -4.29 -9.81
CA LYS A 89 1.61 -3.58 -9.45
C LYS A 89 2.47 -3.23 -10.67
N VAL A 90 2.82 -4.25 -11.48
CA VAL A 90 3.69 -4.06 -12.65
C VAL A 90 3.00 -3.22 -13.72
N TYR A 91 1.70 -3.41 -13.91
CA TYR A 91 0.89 -2.58 -14.80
C TYR A 91 0.89 -1.11 -14.38
N ASN A 92 0.63 -0.82 -13.11
CA ASN A 92 0.63 0.55 -12.57
C ASN A 92 2.02 1.19 -12.62
N ALA A 93 3.08 0.43 -12.32
CA ALA A 93 4.46 0.88 -12.46
C ALA A 93 4.79 1.27 -13.91
N LYS A 94 4.41 0.43 -14.89
CA LYS A 94 4.54 0.74 -16.32
C LYS A 94 3.85 2.04 -16.68
N TRP A 95 2.59 2.21 -16.28
CA TRP A 95 1.84 3.43 -16.62
C TRP A 95 2.37 4.68 -15.92
N SER A 96 2.98 4.57 -14.75
CA SER A 96 3.70 5.66 -14.10
C SER A 96 4.92 6.08 -14.91
N VAL A 97 5.69 5.12 -15.43
CA VAL A 97 6.82 5.38 -16.35
C VAL A 97 6.33 6.03 -17.64
N GLU A 98 5.30 5.48 -18.29
CA GLU A 98 4.73 6.03 -19.52
C GLU A 98 4.16 7.45 -19.34
N ARG A 99 3.54 7.72 -18.23
CA ARG A 99 3.05 9.05 -17.91
C ARG A 99 4.21 10.05 -17.79
N THR A 100 5.29 9.66 -17.12
CA THR A 100 6.49 10.50 -16.99
C THR A 100 7.13 10.77 -18.37
N ARG A 101 7.23 9.76 -19.23
CA ARG A 101 7.69 9.90 -20.60
C ARG A 101 6.89 10.92 -21.39
N ARG A 102 5.55 10.79 -21.36
CA ARG A 102 4.64 11.67 -22.08
C ARG A 102 4.69 13.12 -21.57
N ASP A 103 4.68 13.29 -20.25
CA ASP A 103 4.49 14.60 -19.63
C ASP A 103 5.83 15.35 -19.44
N HIS A 104 6.98 14.64 -19.45
CA HIS A 104 8.28 15.18 -19.09
C HIS A 104 9.45 14.73 -20.02
N ALA A 105 9.16 14.40 -21.28
CA ALA A 105 10.14 13.91 -22.25
C ALA A 105 11.44 14.73 -22.33
N MET A 106 11.34 16.05 -22.17
CA MET A 106 12.50 16.97 -22.22
C MET A 106 13.41 16.91 -20.97
N ARG A 107 13.04 16.18 -19.94
CA ARG A 107 13.74 16.15 -18.64
C ARG A 107 14.30 14.78 -18.28
N ILE A 108 14.04 13.77 -19.09
CA ILE A 108 14.39 12.37 -18.82
C ILE A 108 15.21 11.80 -19.97
N ASP A 109 15.89 10.69 -19.73
CA ASP A 109 16.47 9.85 -20.78
C ASP A 109 15.34 8.97 -21.38
N GLU A 110 14.80 9.41 -22.52
CA GLU A 110 13.70 8.76 -23.21
C GLU A 110 14.03 7.30 -23.57
N SER A 111 15.25 7.00 -23.97
CA SER A 111 15.66 5.65 -24.36
C SER A 111 15.64 4.70 -23.18
N ARG A 112 16.13 5.15 -22.03
CA ARG A 112 16.14 4.41 -20.77
C ARG A 112 14.72 4.14 -20.26
N PHE A 113 13.86 5.16 -20.28
CA PHE A 113 12.47 5.02 -19.87
C PHE A 113 11.67 4.09 -20.81
N SER A 114 11.93 4.16 -22.14
CA SER A 114 11.35 3.22 -23.11
C SER A 114 11.74 1.78 -22.79
N ALA A 115 13.02 1.51 -22.59
CA ALA A 115 13.52 0.18 -22.26
C ALA A 115 12.87 -0.37 -20.98
N VAL A 116 12.72 0.47 -19.94
CA VAL A 116 12.05 0.06 -18.68
C VAL A 116 10.56 -0.23 -18.92
N SER A 117 9.86 0.60 -19.69
CA SER A 117 8.45 0.36 -20.04
C SER A 117 8.28 -0.96 -20.80
N ASP A 118 9.14 -1.23 -21.80
CA ASP A 118 9.11 -2.46 -22.59
C ASP A 118 9.41 -3.69 -21.71
N GLN A 119 10.38 -3.58 -20.78
CA GLN A 119 10.67 -4.62 -19.81
C GLN A 119 9.46 -4.92 -18.92
N LEU A 120 8.83 -3.89 -18.34
CA LEU A 120 7.63 -4.05 -17.51
C LEU A 120 6.46 -4.65 -18.32
N GLN A 121 6.27 -4.22 -19.58
CA GLN A 121 5.27 -4.81 -20.48
C GLN A 121 5.51 -6.28 -20.74
N GLY A 122 6.78 -6.69 -20.91
CA GLY A 122 7.17 -8.09 -21.15
C GLY A 122 6.97 -9.00 -19.95
N LEU A 123 6.91 -8.45 -18.72
CA LEU A 123 6.64 -9.22 -17.50
C LEU A 123 5.15 -9.58 -17.35
N LEU A 124 4.23 -8.75 -17.86
CA LEU A 124 2.80 -8.96 -17.65
C LEU A 124 2.29 -10.34 -18.10
N PRO A 125 2.58 -10.83 -19.34
CA PRO A 125 2.16 -12.17 -19.74
C PRO A 125 2.84 -13.28 -18.93
N GLN A 126 4.08 -13.09 -18.46
CA GLN A 126 4.78 -14.05 -17.62
C GLN A 126 4.10 -14.18 -16.25
N ILE A 127 3.76 -13.04 -15.62
CA ILE A 127 3.03 -13.01 -14.35
C ILE A 127 1.65 -13.66 -14.49
N ALA A 128 0.94 -13.39 -15.58
CA ALA A 128 -0.39 -13.95 -15.83
C ALA A 128 -0.38 -15.47 -16.01
N ALA A 129 0.71 -16.04 -16.53
CA ALA A 129 0.87 -17.47 -16.76
C ALA A 129 1.54 -18.22 -15.58
N GLU A 130 2.00 -17.50 -14.55
CA GLU A 130 2.81 -18.09 -13.48
C GLU A 130 1.95 -18.93 -12.53
N THR A 131 2.48 -20.06 -12.12
CA THR A 131 1.81 -21.01 -11.22
C THR A 131 2.59 -21.28 -9.93
N SER A 132 3.80 -20.74 -9.81
CA SER A 132 4.67 -20.86 -8.64
C SER A 132 4.79 -19.52 -7.92
N LEU A 133 4.49 -19.50 -6.61
CA LEU A 133 4.67 -18.33 -5.78
C LEU A 133 6.12 -17.83 -5.71
N ASP A 134 7.09 -18.74 -5.74
CA ASP A 134 8.50 -18.34 -5.67
C ASP A 134 8.96 -17.71 -6.99
N SER A 135 8.53 -18.26 -8.13
CA SER A 135 8.76 -17.64 -9.44
C SER A 135 8.04 -16.30 -9.56
N LEU A 136 6.81 -16.19 -9.05
CA LEU A 136 6.04 -14.94 -9.03
C LEU A 136 6.76 -13.84 -8.22
N ARG A 137 7.37 -14.20 -7.08
CA ARG A 137 8.22 -13.27 -6.30
C ARG A 137 9.45 -12.84 -7.09
N GLY A 138 10.02 -13.74 -7.86
CA GLY A 138 11.14 -13.43 -8.77
C GLY A 138 10.74 -12.39 -9.82
N LEU A 139 9.60 -12.59 -10.49
CA LEU A 139 9.07 -11.65 -11.49
C LEU A 139 8.72 -10.29 -10.86
N GLU A 140 8.13 -10.29 -9.65
CA GLU A 140 7.89 -9.06 -8.87
C GLU A 140 9.19 -8.29 -8.61
N GLY A 141 10.23 -9.01 -8.16
CA GLY A 141 11.54 -8.41 -7.90
C GLY A 141 12.19 -7.79 -9.15
N ILE A 142 12.08 -8.46 -10.31
CA ILE A 142 12.56 -7.94 -11.60
C ILE A 142 11.80 -6.65 -11.95
N GLY A 143 10.47 -6.65 -11.83
CA GLY A 143 9.64 -5.47 -12.10
C GLY A 143 9.95 -4.32 -11.16
N ALA A 144 10.12 -4.58 -9.87
CA ALA A 144 10.50 -3.57 -8.88
C ALA A 144 11.88 -2.98 -9.17
N ALA A 145 12.87 -3.80 -9.52
CA ALA A 145 14.22 -3.34 -9.88
C ALA A 145 14.18 -2.45 -11.13
N ALA A 146 13.43 -2.83 -12.16
CA ALA A 146 13.25 -2.04 -13.37
C ALA A 146 12.63 -0.67 -13.04
N TYR A 147 11.52 -0.63 -12.29
CA TYR A 147 10.86 0.61 -11.89
C TYR A 147 11.77 1.51 -11.05
N PHE A 148 12.40 0.95 -10.03
CA PHE A 148 13.30 1.72 -9.15
C PHE A 148 14.54 2.26 -9.87
N SER A 149 14.95 1.65 -10.97
CA SER A 149 16.10 2.14 -11.76
C SER A 149 15.87 3.54 -12.34
N VAL A 150 14.63 3.94 -12.61
CA VAL A 150 14.25 5.25 -13.18
C VAL A 150 13.57 6.17 -12.18
N LEU A 151 13.34 5.71 -10.94
CA LEU A 151 12.56 6.46 -9.96
C LEU A 151 13.16 7.81 -9.59
N ASP A 152 14.50 7.91 -9.51
CA ASP A 152 15.15 9.19 -9.23
C ASP A 152 14.87 10.24 -10.33
N ASP A 153 14.85 9.83 -11.58
CA ASP A 153 14.56 10.71 -12.71
C ASP A 153 13.10 11.17 -12.74
N MET A 154 12.19 10.45 -12.05
CA MET A 154 10.79 10.84 -11.88
C MET A 154 10.60 11.91 -10.79
N ILE A 155 11.61 12.18 -9.97
CA ILE A 155 11.60 13.26 -8.98
C ILE A 155 11.99 14.56 -9.70
N LEU A 156 11.00 15.37 -10.02
CA LEU A 156 11.20 16.53 -10.90
C LEU A 156 11.60 17.81 -10.18
N GLN A 157 11.41 17.89 -8.85
CA GLN A 157 11.67 19.07 -8.04
C GLN A 157 12.28 18.69 -6.69
N GLY A 158 13.02 19.63 -6.10
CA GLY A 158 13.58 19.47 -4.75
C GLY A 158 14.66 18.38 -4.68
N LYS A 159 15.38 18.10 -5.75
CA LYS A 159 16.39 17.01 -5.81
C LYS A 159 17.55 17.18 -4.83
N GLU A 160 17.80 18.38 -4.35
CA GLU A 160 18.78 18.66 -3.28
C GLU A 160 18.38 18.01 -1.94
N THR A 161 17.08 17.76 -1.72
CA THR A 161 16.54 17.13 -0.49
C THR A 161 15.94 15.76 -0.80
N PHE A 162 15.21 15.65 -1.91
CA PHE A 162 14.51 14.43 -2.32
C PHE A 162 15.23 13.80 -3.51
N PHE A 163 15.99 12.76 -3.25
CA PHE A 163 16.65 11.92 -4.25
C PHE A 163 16.45 10.46 -3.90
N PHE A 164 16.57 9.58 -4.89
CA PHE A 164 16.46 8.15 -4.69
C PHE A 164 17.69 7.44 -5.30
N ARG A 165 18.50 6.82 -4.45
CA ARG A 165 19.62 5.97 -4.88
C ARG A 165 19.28 4.51 -4.84
N GLU A 166 18.78 4.06 -3.69
CA GLU A 166 18.36 2.69 -3.43
C GLU A 166 17.28 2.65 -2.34
N ARG A 167 16.54 1.55 -2.26
CA ARG A 167 15.51 1.40 -1.22
C ARG A 167 16.11 1.05 0.12
N SER A 168 16.06 1.99 1.08
CA SER A 168 16.39 1.78 2.49
C SER A 168 15.13 1.88 3.36
N ARG A 169 14.96 0.94 4.31
CA ARG A 169 13.71 0.81 5.08
C ARG A 169 13.88 0.99 6.59
N ARG A 170 14.90 0.40 7.19
CA ARG A 170 15.08 0.33 8.65
C ARG A 170 16.56 0.47 9.02
N PRO A 171 17.03 1.71 9.29
CA PRO A 171 16.31 2.98 9.12
C PRO A 171 16.25 3.46 7.67
N PRO A 172 15.33 4.36 7.29
CA PRO A 172 15.42 5.09 6.03
C PRO A 172 16.61 6.04 6.08
N LEU A 173 17.45 6.01 5.04
CA LEU A 173 18.73 6.74 5.02
C LEU A 173 18.65 8.13 4.38
N ASP A 174 17.54 8.44 3.73
CA ASP A 174 17.26 9.72 3.06
C ASP A 174 15.80 10.14 3.21
N ALA A 175 15.50 11.39 2.88
CA ALA A 175 14.17 11.98 3.03
C ALA A 175 13.12 11.29 2.14
N PHE A 176 13.50 10.87 0.92
CA PHE A 176 12.58 10.19 0.02
C PHE A 176 12.20 8.79 0.54
N ASN A 177 13.18 8.02 1.02
CA ASN A 177 12.92 6.74 1.66
C ASN A 177 12.12 6.86 2.96
N ALA A 178 12.29 7.95 3.73
CA ALA A 178 11.47 8.24 4.90
C ALA A 178 10.01 8.50 4.49
N LEU A 179 9.78 9.30 3.45
CA LEU A 179 8.45 9.59 2.89
C LEU A 179 7.79 8.32 2.35
N LEU A 180 8.51 7.49 1.57
CA LEU A 180 8.01 6.20 1.10
C LEU A 180 7.62 5.28 2.27
N SER A 181 8.45 5.18 3.29
CA SER A 181 8.18 4.33 4.45
C SER A 181 6.96 4.80 5.22
N PHE A 182 6.79 6.11 5.35
CA PHE A 182 5.61 6.73 5.96
C PHE A 182 4.34 6.46 5.14
N ALA A 183 4.37 6.74 3.83
CA ALA A 183 3.23 6.50 2.95
C ALA A 183 2.82 5.01 2.92
N TYR A 184 3.79 4.10 2.87
CA TYR A 184 3.52 2.66 2.92
C TYR A 184 2.91 2.21 4.25
N SER A 185 3.29 2.83 5.36
CA SER A 185 2.67 2.52 6.65
C SER A 185 1.20 2.94 6.69
N LEU A 186 0.88 4.12 6.17
CA LEU A 186 -0.51 4.58 6.06
C LEU A 186 -1.31 3.66 5.13
N LEU A 187 -0.79 3.37 3.94
CA LEU A 187 -1.45 2.51 2.97
C LEU A 187 -1.70 1.10 3.51
N ALA A 188 -0.74 0.51 4.24
CA ALA A 188 -0.92 -0.80 4.86
C ALA A 188 -2.08 -0.81 5.87
N HIS A 189 -2.21 0.26 6.67
CA HIS A 189 -3.32 0.38 7.62
C HIS A 189 -4.67 0.62 6.93
N ASP A 190 -4.70 1.38 5.84
CA ASP A 190 -5.91 1.58 5.04
C ASP A 190 -6.35 0.26 4.38
N CYS A 191 -5.41 -0.48 3.80
CA CYS A 191 -5.68 -1.81 3.24
C CYS A 191 -6.20 -2.78 4.31
N ALA A 192 -5.58 -2.82 5.50
CA ALA A 192 -6.03 -3.68 6.58
C ALA A 192 -7.45 -3.32 7.04
N SER A 193 -7.73 -2.02 7.18
CA SER A 193 -9.07 -1.53 7.55
C SER A 193 -10.12 -1.88 6.50
N ALA A 194 -9.79 -1.75 5.21
CA ALA A 194 -10.67 -2.12 4.10
C ALA A 194 -10.98 -3.62 4.10
N LEU A 195 -9.97 -4.47 4.30
CA LEU A 195 -10.14 -5.93 4.39
C LEU A 195 -11.05 -6.34 5.57
N GLU A 196 -10.82 -5.74 6.74
CA GLU A 196 -11.61 -6.00 7.94
C GLU A 196 -13.07 -5.54 7.77
N SER A 197 -13.32 -4.43 7.07
CA SER A 197 -14.68 -3.91 6.83
C SER A 197 -15.54 -4.88 6.04
N VAL A 198 -14.95 -5.62 5.10
CA VAL A 198 -15.65 -6.66 4.32
C VAL A 198 -15.58 -8.05 4.96
N GLY A 199 -14.98 -8.18 6.15
CA GLY A 199 -14.92 -9.41 6.94
C GLY A 199 -13.79 -10.37 6.56
N LEU A 200 -12.79 -9.92 5.81
CA LEU A 200 -11.57 -10.67 5.55
C LEU A 200 -10.57 -10.51 6.72
N ASP A 201 -9.72 -11.51 6.87
CA ASP A 201 -8.63 -11.48 7.84
C ASP A 201 -7.40 -10.85 7.18
N ALA A 202 -6.98 -9.67 7.68
CA ALA A 202 -5.84 -8.95 7.13
C ALA A 202 -4.49 -9.66 7.33
N TYR A 203 -4.43 -10.66 8.20
CA TYR A 203 -3.18 -11.38 8.52
C TYR A 203 -2.90 -12.56 7.60
N VAL A 204 -3.94 -13.15 6.98
CA VAL A 204 -3.80 -14.34 6.12
C VAL A 204 -3.58 -13.93 4.68
N GLY A 205 -2.32 -13.89 4.26
CA GLY A 205 -1.89 -13.48 2.91
C GLY A 205 -1.79 -14.63 1.91
N TYR A 206 -1.60 -14.27 0.65
CA TYR A 206 -1.39 -15.21 -0.46
C TYR A 206 0.05 -15.18 -0.98
N LEU A 207 0.65 -13.98 -1.11
CA LEU A 207 2.03 -13.79 -1.55
C LEU A 207 2.99 -13.75 -0.37
N HIS A 208 2.67 -12.94 0.63
CA HIS A 208 3.44 -12.85 1.86
C HIS A 208 3.09 -14.04 2.78
N ARG A 209 4.12 -14.78 3.21
CA ARG A 209 3.93 -15.90 4.16
C ARG A 209 3.38 -15.41 5.48
N ASP A 210 2.60 -16.22 6.15
CA ASP A 210 2.09 -15.93 7.47
C ASP A 210 3.22 -15.72 8.47
N GLN A 211 3.11 -14.66 9.24
CA GLN A 211 4.04 -14.32 10.30
C GLN A 211 3.28 -13.66 11.44
N PRO A 212 3.47 -14.10 12.69
CA PRO A 212 2.81 -13.49 13.84
C PRO A 212 2.99 -11.97 13.87
N GLY A 213 1.88 -11.23 14.00
CA GLY A 213 1.86 -9.78 14.05
C GLY A 213 2.05 -9.06 12.71
N ARG A 214 2.06 -9.77 11.57
CA ARG A 214 2.16 -9.18 10.23
C ARG A 214 0.84 -9.30 9.48
N GLU A 215 0.30 -8.17 9.06
CA GLU A 215 -0.93 -8.08 8.25
C GLU A 215 -0.62 -8.46 6.79
N SER A 216 -0.37 -9.76 6.55
CA SER A 216 0.16 -10.28 5.28
C SER A 216 -0.76 -9.99 4.10
N LEU A 217 -2.09 -10.14 4.24
CA LEU A 217 -3.02 -9.81 3.16
C LEU A 217 -3.11 -8.31 2.87
N ALA A 218 -2.99 -7.47 3.91
CA ALA A 218 -2.94 -6.03 3.70
C ALA A 218 -1.68 -5.63 2.90
N LEU A 219 -0.54 -6.28 3.17
CA LEU A 219 0.69 -6.09 2.39
C LEU A 219 0.54 -6.60 0.95
N ASP A 220 -0.16 -7.72 0.75
CA ASP A 220 -0.44 -8.25 -0.59
C ASP A 220 -1.32 -7.28 -1.40
N LEU A 221 -2.42 -6.79 -0.81
CA LEU A 221 -3.32 -5.84 -1.45
C LEU A 221 -2.61 -4.51 -1.77
N MET A 222 -1.74 -4.06 -0.86
CA MET A 222 -0.96 -2.84 -1.03
C MET A 222 -0.01 -2.92 -2.24
N GLU A 223 0.42 -4.13 -2.66
CA GLU A 223 1.34 -4.26 -3.80
C GLU A 223 0.76 -3.67 -5.09
N GLU A 224 -0.53 -3.75 -5.32
CA GLU A 224 -1.18 -3.15 -6.50
C GLU A 224 -1.08 -1.61 -6.51
N LEU A 225 -1.07 -0.98 -5.34
CA LEU A 225 -1.07 0.47 -5.15
C LEU A 225 0.32 1.08 -4.90
N ARG A 226 1.34 0.26 -4.95
CA ARG A 226 2.70 0.60 -4.50
C ARG A 226 3.65 0.99 -5.62
#